data_b9a8e9b1393c25e8672c9193b7573541
#
_entry.id   b9a8e9b1393c25e8672c9193b7573541
#
_cell.length_a   1.000
_cell.length_b   1.000
_cell.length_c   1.000
_cell.angle_alpha   90.00
_cell.angle_beta   90.00
_cell.angle_gamma   90.00
#
_symmetry.space_group_name_H-M   'P 1'
#
loop_
_entity.id
_entity.type
_entity.pdbx_description
1 polymer ?
#
loop_
_entity_poly.entity_id
_entity_poly.type
_entity_poly.pdbx_seq_one_letter_code
_entity_poly.pdbx_strand_id
1 'polypeptide(L)'
;MKHIKTICSGLLAGIIIGLGGLIFSVVMSGAVTVGERILAAFLFSIGLLLICIFGINLYTGKIGYVLDNKPRYIVDLGEMLLGNLLGAGLMGLFMRGCSSQYTSAIEKLESICEAKFNHPWYTLLLLAIGCGMLVYFAVAIFKSEHHPVLRIAGLMICVTTFVATGLLHVIAEMFYLVAANKLDVNSILYIVIILVGNSVGSIVLHELIKLINKKEKVEVK
;
A
#
# COMPACT_ATOMS: atom_id res chain seq x y z
N MET A 1 0.99 -3.21 26.76
CA MET A 1 -0.22 -3.63 25.99
C MET A 1 -0.47 -2.78 24.74
N LYS A 2 -0.30 -1.42 24.75
CA LYS A 2 -0.54 -0.57 23.56
C LYS A 2 0.36 -0.97 22.38
N HIS A 3 1.66 -1.07 22.58
CA HIS A 3 2.65 -1.42 21.54
C HIS A 3 2.35 -2.77 20.87
N ILE A 4 2.08 -3.81 21.66
CA ILE A 4 1.71 -5.13 21.11
C ILE A 4 0.45 -5.05 20.25
N LYS A 5 -0.57 -4.30 20.69
CA LYS A 5 -1.80 -4.10 19.90
C LYS A 5 -1.52 -3.40 18.58
N THR A 6 -0.62 -2.40 18.57
CA THR A 6 -0.23 -1.67 17.34
C THR A 6 0.47 -2.61 16.37
N ILE A 7 1.45 -3.40 16.84
CA ILE A 7 2.18 -4.37 16.01
C ILE A 7 1.23 -5.47 15.50
N CYS A 8 0.39 -6.05 16.35
CA CYS A 8 -0.58 -7.08 15.92
C CYS A 8 -1.58 -6.55 14.90
N SER A 9 -2.09 -5.33 15.09
CA SER A 9 -2.94 -4.68 14.11
C SER A 9 -2.21 -4.42 12.80
N GLY A 10 -0.93 -4.01 12.87
CA GLY A 10 -0.06 -3.88 11.71
C GLY A 10 0.15 -5.22 11.00
N LEU A 11 0.44 -6.28 11.73
CA LEU A 11 0.62 -7.62 11.16
C LEU A 11 -0.62 -8.09 10.40
N LEU A 12 -1.80 -7.89 10.99
CA LEU A 12 -3.06 -8.20 10.31
C LEU A 12 -3.24 -7.37 9.04
N ALA A 13 -2.88 -6.07 9.06
CA ALA A 13 -2.93 -5.23 7.86
C ALA A 13 -2.01 -5.76 6.76
N GLY A 14 -0.79 -6.17 7.11
CA GLY A 14 0.15 -6.77 6.18
C GLY A 14 -0.37 -8.07 5.55
N ILE A 15 -0.97 -8.95 6.36
CA ILE A 15 -1.63 -10.17 5.89
C ILE A 15 -2.75 -9.84 4.89
N ILE A 16 -3.59 -8.86 5.21
CA ILE A 16 -4.72 -8.45 4.35
C ILE A 16 -4.23 -7.83 3.02
N ILE A 17 -3.20 -6.98 3.04
CA ILE A 17 -2.58 -6.47 1.80
C ILE A 17 -1.95 -7.62 1.01
N GLY A 18 -1.26 -8.54 1.66
CA GLY A 18 -0.71 -9.73 1.03
C GLY A 18 -1.80 -10.63 0.40
N LEU A 19 -2.97 -10.74 1.02
CA LEU A 19 -4.13 -11.44 0.42
C LEU A 19 -4.58 -10.74 -0.86
N GLY A 20 -4.68 -9.40 -0.85
CA GLY A 20 -4.94 -8.63 -2.08
C GLY A 20 -3.87 -8.88 -3.16
N GLY A 21 -2.59 -8.95 -2.76
CA GLY A 21 -1.47 -9.29 -3.63
C GLY A 21 -1.56 -10.71 -4.20
N LEU A 22 -1.99 -11.68 -3.40
CA LEU A 22 -2.24 -13.06 -3.84
C LEU A 22 -3.33 -13.10 -4.91
N ILE A 23 -4.48 -12.46 -4.67
CA ILE A 23 -5.57 -12.37 -5.65
C ILE A 23 -5.08 -11.73 -6.95
N PHE A 24 -4.38 -10.59 -6.84
CA PHE A 24 -3.77 -9.89 -7.97
C PHE A 24 -2.85 -10.81 -8.78
N SER A 25 -1.92 -11.51 -8.14
CA SER A 25 -0.95 -12.36 -8.82
C SER A 25 -1.59 -13.55 -9.52
N VAL A 26 -2.61 -14.16 -8.93
CA VAL A 26 -3.37 -15.27 -9.53
C VAL A 26 -4.10 -14.80 -10.78
N VAL A 27 -4.81 -13.68 -10.73
CA VAL A 27 -5.52 -13.15 -11.91
C VAL A 27 -4.53 -12.66 -12.97
N MET A 28 -3.45 -12.00 -12.57
CA MET A 28 -2.41 -11.52 -13.49
C MET A 28 -1.65 -12.63 -14.21
N SER A 29 -1.52 -13.81 -13.63
CA SER A 29 -0.83 -14.94 -14.27
C SER A 29 -1.55 -15.45 -15.50
N GLY A 30 -2.88 -15.29 -15.58
CA GLY A 30 -3.71 -15.64 -16.74
C GLY A 30 -4.10 -14.43 -17.61
N ALA A 31 -3.81 -13.20 -17.19
CA ALA A 31 -4.30 -12.00 -17.86
C ALA A 31 -3.59 -11.72 -19.20
N VAL A 32 -4.34 -11.72 -20.28
CA VAL A 32 -3.88 -11.41 -21.66
C VAL A 32 -4.30 -9.99 -22.04
N THR A 33 -5.52 -9.59 -21.71
CA THR A 33 -6.12 -8.32 -22.09
C THR A 33 -5.87 -7.21 -21.04
N VAL A 34 -6.02 -5.95 -21.47
CA VAL A 34 -5.99 -4.79 -20.55
C VAL A 34 -7.13 -4.87 -19.52
N GLY A 35 -8.31 -5.34 -19.95
CA GLY A 35 -9.48 -5.48 -19.06
C GLY A 35 -9.21 -6.45 -17.91
N GLU A 36 -8.57 -7.59 -18.17
CA GLU A 36 -8.20 -8.57 -17.13
C GLU A 36 -7.16 -8.01 -16.16
N ARG A 37 -6.22 -7.18 -16.63
CA ARG A 37 -5.24 -6.50 -15.76
C ARG A 37 -5.93 -5.47 -14.85
N ILE A 38 -6.91 -4.73 -15.39
CA ILE A 38 -7.73 -3.81 -14.58
C ILE A 38 -8.55 -4.60 -13.56
N LEU A 39 -9.12 -5.74 -13.93
CA LEU A 39 -9.85 -6.61 -13.00
C LEU A 39 -8.94 -7.11 -11.87
N ALA A 40 -7.71 -7.55 -12.17
CA ALA A 40 -6.74 -7.94 -11.15
C ALA A 40 -6.45 -6.79 -10.17
N ALA A 41 -6.24 -5.57 -10.69
CA ALA A 41 -6.02 -4.39 -9.89
C ALA A 41 -7.26 -4.01 -9.05
N PHE A 42 -8.45 -4.16 -9.60
CA PHE A 42 -9.71 -3.92 -8.89
C PHE A 42 -9.90 -4.90 -7.73
N LEU A 43 -9.64 -6.17 -7.96
CA LEU A 43 -9.76 -7.20 -6.92
C LEU A 43 -8.70 -7.03 -5.81
N PHE A 44 -7.50 -6.52 -6.14
CA PHE A 44 -6.51 -6.14 -5.13
C PHE A 44 -7.07 -5.16 -4.09
N SER A 45 -7.97 -4.26 -4.51
CA SER A 45 -8.51 -3.20 -3.65
C SER A 45 -9.26 -3.71 -2.41
N ILE A 46 -9.67 -4.99 -2.40
CA ILE A 46 -10.30 -5.61 -1.23
C ILE A 46 -9.39 -5.53 0.01
N GLY A 47 -8.07 -5.57 -0.20
CA GLY A 47 -7.12 -5.46 0.90
C GLY A 47 -7.27 -4.16 1.68
N LEU A 48 -7.20 -3.01 0.98
CA LEU A 48 -7.35 -1.71 1.65
C LEU A 48 -8.78 -1.48 2.16
N LEU A 49 -9.78 -1.99 1.44
CA LEU A 49 -11.18 -1.89 1.85
C LEU A 49 -11.42 -2.55 3.22
N LEU A 50 -10.96 -3.79 3.40
CA LEU A 50 -11.08 -4.50 4.68
C LEU A 50 -10.31 -3.77 5.80
N ILE A 51 -9.11 -3.26 5.53
CA ILE A 51 -8.34 -2.47 6.49
C ILE A 51 -9.11 -1.26 6.96
N CYS A 52 -9.76 -0.54 6.05
CA CYS A 52 -10.54 0.65 6.38
C CYS A 52 -11.85 0.31 7.11
N ILE A 53 -12.55 -0.75 6.72
CA ILE A 53 -13.79 -1.20 7.37
C ILE A 53 -13.52 -1.60 8.83
N PHE A 54 -12.46 -2.37 9.07
CA PHE A 54 -12.13 -2.87 10.41
C PHE A 54 -11.23 -1.91 11.23
N GLY A 55 -10.85 -0.76 10.68
CA GLY A 55 -10.01 0.22 11.38
C GLY A 55 -8.60 -0.27 11.70
N ILE A 56 -8.06 -1.17 10.88
CA ILE A 56 -6.76 -1.82 11.07
C ILE A 56 -5.61 -0.85 10.73
N ASN A 57 -4.45 -1.02 11.38
CA ASN A 57 -3.31 -0.11 11.30
C ASN A 57 -2.46 -0.36 10.06
N LEU A 58 -2.65 0.42 9.01
CA LEU A 58 -1.78 0.43 7.84
C LEU A 58 -0.90 1.69 7.85
N TYR A 59 0.42 1.51 7.77
CA TYR A 59 1.41 2.59 7.78
C TYR A 59 1.13 3.65 6.71
N THR A 60 1.00 3.22 5.44
CA THR A 60 0.79 4.11 4.29
C THR A 60 -0.53 4.89 4.36
N GLY A 61 -1.53 4.37 5.04
CA GLY A 61 -2.79 5.06 5.30
C GLY A 61 -2.73 6.05 6.47
N LYS A 62 -1.63 6.10 7.23
CA LYS A 62 -1.49 6.91 8.44
C LYS A 62 -0.30 7.87 8.42
N ILE A 63 0.73 7.62 7.61
CA ILE A 63 1.94 8.44 7.56
C ILE A 63 1.65 9.88 7.13
N GLY A 64 0.67 10.12 6.27
CA GLY A 64 0.28 11.47 5.84
C GLY A 64 -0.04 12.43 6.99
N TYR A 65 -0.50 11.91 8.12
CA TYR A 65 -0.89 12.70 9.30
C TYR A 65 0.25 12.91 10.31
N VAL A 66 1.49 12.59 9.96
CA VAL A 66 2.62 12.62 10.90
C VAL A 66 2.88 14.01 11.46
N LEU A 67 2.71 15.06 10.64
CA LEU A 67 2.93 16.46 11.06
C LEU A 67 1.79 17.02 11.93
N ASP A 68 0.62 16.41 11.93
CA ASP A 68 -0.51 16.80 12.79
C ASP A 68 -0.44 16.15 14.18
N ASN A 69 0.45 15.20 14.37
CA ASN A 69 0.54 14.39 15.58
C ASN A 69 1.77 14.74 16.42
N LYS A 70 1.72 14.37 17.70
CA LYS A 70 2.88 14.52 18.60
C LYS A 70 4.06 13.64 18.14
N PRO A 71 5.33 14.00 18.44
CA PRO A 71 6.51 13.23 18.02
C PRO A 71 6.46 11.72 18.35
N ARG A 72 5.77 11.34 19.43
CA ARG A 72 5.57 9.94 19.80
C ARG A 72 4.83 9.13 18.72
N TYR A 73 4.07 9.78 17.86
CA TYR A 73 3.36 9.11 16.76
C TYR A 73 4.32 8.42 15.77
N ILE A 74 5.56 8.91 15.66
CA ILE A 74 6.61 8.28 14.84
C ILE A 74 6.92 6.86 15.33
N VAL A 75 6.91 6.64 16.66
CA VAL A 75 7.09 5.29 17.24
C VAL A 75 5.91 4.39 16.87
N ASP A 76 4.68 4.89 17.03
CA ASP A 76 3.47 4.14 16.64
C ASP A 76 3.52 3.78 15.13
N LEU A 77 3.98 4.70 14.25
CA LEU A 77 4.17 4.45 12.80
C LEU A 77 5.25 3.37 12.53
N GLY A 78 6.36 3.40 13.24
CA GLY A 78 7.41 2.38 13.13
C GLY A 78 6.90 0.99 13.51
N GLU A 79 6.12 0.89 14.59
CA GLU A 79 5.48 -0.36 15.02
C GLU A 79 4.45 -0.87 14.00
N MET A 80 3.66 0.03 13.41
CA MET A 80 2.73 -0.32 12.34
C MET A 80 3.47 -0.86 11.13
N LEU A 81 4.54 -0.15 10.69
CA LEU A 81 5.36 -0.56 9.55
C LEU A 81 5.96 -1.94 9.77
N LEU A 82 6.58 -2.17 10.93
CA LEU A 82 7.15 -3.46 11.28
C LEU A 82 6.10 -4.57 11.17
N GLY A 83 4.94 -4.37 11.79
CA GLY A 83 3.84 -5.31 11.69
C GLY A 83 3.39 -5.54 10.24
N ASN A 84 3.21 -4.46 9.46
CA ASN A 84 2.77 -4.55 8.06
C ASN A 84 3.76 -5.37 7.21
N LEU A 85 5.07 -5.10 7.32
CA LEU A 85 6.08 -5.83 6.55
C LEU A 85 6.13 -7.31 6.95
N LEU A 86 6.08 -7.62 8.24
CA LEU A 86 6.03 -9.00 8.73
C LEU A 86 4.78 -9.73 8.22
N GLY A 87 3.60 -9.10 8.29
CA GLY A 87 2.36 -9.71 7.83
C GLY A 87 2.34 -9.96 6.33
N ALA A 88 2.83 -9.01 5.52
CA ALA A 88 2.97 -9.18 4.07
C ALA A 88 3.98 -10.28 3.73
N GLY A 89 5.11 -10.32 4.45
CA GLY A 89 6.10 -11.38 4.30
C GLY A 89 5.54 -12.78 4.61
N LEU A 90 4.75 -12.91 5.70
CA LEU A 90 4.07 -14.16 6.04
C LEU A 90 3.12 -14.63 4.93
N MET A 91 2.38 -13.73 4.29
CA MET A 91 1.54 -14.08 3.14
C MET A 91 2.37 -14.49 1.92
N GLY A 92 3.53 -13.88 1.68
CA GLY A 92 4.47 -14.31 0.66
C GLY A 92 4.99 -15.73 0.91
N LEU A 93 5.37 -16.03 2.16
CA LEU A 93 5.77 -17.38 2.59
C LEU A 93 4.61 -18.39 2.46
N PHE A 94 3.39 -18.00 2.82
CA PHE A 94 2.20 -18.84 2.61
C PHE A 94 2.03 -19.21 1.12
N MET A 95 2.10 -18.23 0.22
CA MET A 95 2.00 -18.49 -1.21
C MET A 95 3.09 -19.44 -1.71
N ARG A 96 4.33 -19.29 -1.23
CA ARG A 96 5.43 -20.21 -1.54
C ARG A 96 5.22 -21.61 -0.96
N GLY A 97 4.71 -21.71 0.27
CA GLY A 97 4.36 -23.00 0.86
C GLY A 97 3.30 -23.78 0.09
N CYS A 98 2.47 -23.04 -0.68
CA CYS A 98 1.47 -23.59 -1.59
C CYS A 98 1.89 -23.49 -3.07
N SER A 99 3.20 -23.57 -3.36
CA SER A 99 3.76 -23.34 -4.70
C SER A 99 3.17 -24.25 -5.78
N SER A 100 2.83 -25.50 -5.46
CA SER A 100 2.18 -26.41 -6.40
C SER A 100 0.82 -25.87 -6.93
N GLN A 101 0.11 -25.10 -6.14
CA GLN A 101 -1.14 -24.44 -6.53
C GLN A 101 -0.90 -23.11 -7.24
N TYR A 102 0.17 -22.38 -6.91
CA TYR A 102 0.41 -21.01 -7.34
C TYR A 102 1.61 -20.85 -8.28
N THR A 103 2.08 -21.93 -8.94
CA THR A 103 3.28 -21.90 -9.79
C THR A 103 3.27 -20.73 -10.78
N SER A 104 2.26 -20.64 -11.64
CA SER A 104 2.17 -19.57 -12.67
C SER A 104 2.06 -18.17 -12.07
N ALA A 105 1.43 -18.04 -10.89
CA ALA A 105 1.32 -16.76 -10.21
C ALA A 105 2.67 -16.33 -9.59
N ILE A 106 3.46 -17.28 -9.07
CA ILE A 106 4.82 -17.02 -8.57
C ILE A 106 5.75 -16.62 -9.72
N GLU A 107 5.76 -17.35 -10.82
CA GLU A 107 6.53 -17.02 -12.04
C GLU A 107 6.17 -15.61 -12.56
N LYS A 108 4.87 -15.27 -12.53
CA LYS A 108 4.42 -13.92 -12.89
C LYS A 108 4.99 -12.85 -11.97
N LEU A 109 5.00 -13.09 -10.66
CA LEU A 109 5.60 -12.17 -9.70
C LEU A 109 7.10 -12.04 -9.87
N GLU A 110 7.81 -13.11 -10.17
CA GLU A 110 9.25 -13.07 -10.48
C GLU A 110 9.52 -12.12 -11.66
N SER A 111 8.79 -12.30 -12.76
CA SER A 111 8.88 -11.39 -13.92
C SER A 111 8.56 -9.94 -13.59
N ILE A 112 7.54 -9.70 -12.77
CA ILE A 112 7.16 -8.34 -12.31
C ILE A 112 8.28 -7.72 -11.46
N CYS A 113 8.87 -8.47 -10.52
CA CYS A 113 9.96 -7.99 -9.68
C CYS A 113 11.20 -7.66 -10.50
N GLU A 114 11.58 -8.53 -11.44
CA GLU A 114 12.73 -8.31 -12.33
C GLU A 114 12.56 -7.05 -13.18
N ALA A 115 11.38 -6.85 -13.76
CA ALA A 115 11.08 -5.63 -14.51
C ALA A 115 11.22 -4.36 -13.65
N LYS A 116 10.77 -4.40 -12.39
CA LYS A 116 10.88 -3.28 -11.46
C LYS A 116 12.32 -3.00 -11.03
N PHE A 117 13.14 -4.01 -10.78
CA PHE A 117 14.56 -3.84 -10.43
C PHE A 117 15.40 -3.21 -11.52
N ASN A 118 14.97 -3.29 -12.79
CA ASN A 118 15.64 -2.62 -13.91
C ASN A 118 15.39 -1.09 -13.96
N HIS A 119 14.49 -0.55 -13.13
CA HIS A 119 14.29 0.88 -13.07
C HIS A 119 15.38 1.57 -12.23
N PRO A 120 15.83 2.77 -12.64
CA PRO A 120 16.72 3.57 -11.81
C PRO A 120 16.00 4.05 -10.54
N TRP A 121 16.75 4.28 -9.47
CA TRP A 121 16.21 4.62 -8.15
C TRP A 121 15.23 5.80 -8.15
N TYR A 122 15.46 6.82 -8.97
CA TYR A 122 14.57 7.99 -9.07
C TYR A 122 13.21 7.64 -9.70
N THR A 123 13.16 6.71 -10.64
CA THR A 123 11.89 6.20 -11.19
C THR A 123 11.11 5.46 -10.12
N LEU A 124 11.76 4.58 -9.34
CA LEU A 124 11.14 3.89 -8.21
C LEU A 124 10.57 4.88 -7.19
N LEU A 125 11.34 5.93 -6.87
CA LEU A 125 10.91 6.98 -5.94
C LEU A 125 9.67 7.72 -6.45
N LEU A 126 9.66 8.13 -7.73
CA LEU A 126 8.52 8.84 -8.33
C LEU A 126 7.26 7.98 -8.38
N LEU A 127 7.39 6.70 -8.80
CA LEU A 127 6.27 5.75 -8.79
C LEU A 127 5.73 5.54 -7.36
N ALA A 128 6.61 5.50 -6.37
CA ALA A 128 6.22 5.36 -4.98
C ALA A 128 5.54 6.64 -4.42
N ILE A 129 5.99 7.83 -4.82
CA ILE A 129 5.33 9.10 -4.45
C ILE A 129 3.89 9.10 -4.98
N GLY A 130 3.68 8.77 -6.25
CA GLY A 130 2.33 8.68 -6.84
C GLY A 130 1.43 7.68 -6.12
N CYS A 131 1.97 6.52 -5.71
CA CYS A 131 1.24 5.55 -4.90
C CYS A 131 0.85 6.13 -3.53
N GLY A 132 1.79 6.77 -2.83
CA GLY A 132 1.52 7.40 -1.53
C GLY A 132 0.38 8.41 -1.60
N MET A 133 0.33 9.23 -2.65
CA MET A 133 -0.77 10.18 -2.90
C MET A 133 -2.11 9.46 -3.06
N LEU A 134 -2.18 8.41 -3.89
CA LEU A 134 -3.43 7.67 -4.12
C LEU A 134 -3.91 6.89 -2.89
N VAL A 135 -2.99 6.31 -2.11
CA VAL A 135 -3.35 5.65 -0.84
C VAL A 135 -3.87 6.68 0.17
N TYR A 136 -3.26 7.87 0.25
CA TYR A 136 -3.77 8.95 1.08
C TYR A 136 -5.20 9.34 0.67
N PHE A 137 -5.46 9.56 -0.63
CA PHE A 137 -6.80 9.86 -1.13
C PHE A 137 -7.80 8.75 -0.81
N ALA A 138 -7.45 7.49 -1.04
CA ALA A 138 -8.31 6.34 -0.74
C ALA A 138 -8.78 6.35 0.72
N VAL A 139 -7.84 6.53 1.65
CA VAL A 139 -8.13 6.53 3.09
C VAL A 139 -8.87 7.81 3.50
N ALA A 140 -8.51 8.98 2.95
CA ALA A 140 -9.15 10.25 3.26
C ALA A 140 -10.62 10.26 2.79
N ILE A 141 -10.90 9.82 1.57
CA ILE A 141 -12.26 9.67 1.02
C ILE A 141 -13.07 8.71 1.90
N PHE A 142 -12.49 7.54 2.23
CA PHE A 142 -13.19 6.56 3.07
C PHE A 142 -13.55 7.12 4.45
N LYS A 143 -12.76 8.01 5.02
CA LYS A 143 -13.01 8.61 6.34
C LYS A 143 -13.95 9.80 6.29
N SER A 144 -13.89 10.63 5.27
CA SER A 144 -14.58 11.92 5.19
C SER A 144 -15.92 11.86 4.45
N GLU A 145 -16.07 10.91 3.51
CA GLU A 145 -17.31 10.78 2.74
C GLU A 145 -18.42 10.12 3.58
N HIS A 146 -19.60 10.70 3.56
CA HIS A 146 -20.75 10.22 4.34
C HIS A 146 -21.60 9.20 3.57
N HIS A 147 -21.60 9.25 2.23
CA HIS A 147 -22.39 8.33 1.43
C HIS A 147 -21.66 6.97 1.28
N PRO A 148 -22.25 5.85 1.75
CA PRO A 148 -21.55 4.56 1.81
C PRO A 148 -20.98 4.10 0.46
N VAL A 149 -21.75 4.29 -0.63
CA VAL A 149 -21.31 3.88 -1.99
C VAL A 149 -20.11 4.71 -2.45
N LEU A 150 -20.12 6.03 -2.22
CA LEU A 150 -19.01 6.90 -2.61
C LEU A 150 -17.73 6.62 -1.82
N ARG A 151 -17.86 6.29 -0.52
CA ARG A 151 -16.72 5.86 0.31
C ARG A 151 -16.02 4.65 -0.27
N ILE A 152 -16.79 3.61 -0.58
CA ILE A 152 -16.28 2.35 -1.10
C ILE A 152 -15.73 2.55 -2.52
N ALA A 153 -16.53 3.15 -3.42
CA ALA A 153 -16.13 3.39 -4.80
C ALA A 153 -14.88 4.26 -4.90
N GLY A 154 -14.79 5.35 -4.15
CA GLY A 154 -13.63 6.24 -4.15
C GLY A 154 -12.35 5.55 -3.69
N LEU A 155 -12.43 4.76 -2.61
CA LEU A 155 -11.30 3.94 -2.16
C LEU A 155 -10.89 2.94 -3.25
N MET A 156 -11.84 2.16 -3.78
CA MET A 156 -11.55 1.13 -4.76
C MET A 156 -10.97 1.69 -6.05
N ILE A 157 -11.46 2.83 -6.54
CA ILE A 157 -10.94 3.50 -7.74
C ILE A 157 -9.49 3.95 -7.51
N CYS A 158 -9.18 4.59 -6.37
CA CYS A 158 -7.81 5.01 -6.06
C CYS A 158 -6.84 3.81 -6.03
N VAL A 159 -7.26 2.71 -5.40
CA VAL A 159 -6.43 1.50 -5.33
C VAL A 159 -6.26 0.86 -6.70
N THR A 160 -7.36 0.68 -7.44
CA THR A 160 -7.31 0.14 -8.81
C THR A 160 -6.37 0.96 -9.68
N THR A 161 -6.43 2.29 -9.57
CA THR A 161 -5.57 3.20 -10.34
C THR A 161 -4.11 2.96 -10.05
N PHE A 162 -3.67 2.95 -8.77
CA PHE A 162 -2.24 2.78 -8.49
C PHE A 162 -1.73 1.39 -8.86
N VAL A 163 -2.54 0.34 -8.69
CA VAL A 163 -2.14 -1.02 -9.06
C VAL A 163 -2.08 -1.18 -10.58
N ALA A 164 -3.11 -0.73 -11.31
CA ALA A 164 -3.19 -0.85 -12.76
C ALA A 164 -2.11 -0.05 -13.49
N THR A 165 -1.68 1.08 -12.92
CA THR A 165 -0.61 1.94 -13.47
C THR A 165 0.80 1.53 -13.02
N GLY A 166 0.93 0.50 -12.17
CA GLY A 166 2.23 -0.01 -11.72
C GLY A 166 2.95 0.87 -10.70
N LEU A 167 2.21 1.75 -9.99
CA LEU A 167 2.79 2.52 -8.89
C LEU A 167 3.13 1.60 -7.71
N LEU A 168 4.15 1.97 -6.93
CA LEU A 168 4.80 1.08 -5.97
C LEU A 168 4.30 1.31 -4.54
N HIS A 169 3.67 0.29 -3.96
CA HIS A 169 3.17 0.29 -2.58
C HIS A 169 4.06 -0.58 -1.69
N VAL A 170 4.76 0.01 -0.72
CA VAL A 170 5.80 -0.65 0.08
C VAL A 170 5.37 -1.99 0.71
N ILE A 171 4.14 -2.09 1.23
CA ILE A 171 3.66 -3.31 1.88
C ILE A 171 3.31 -4.41 0.85
N ALA A 172 2.77 -4.03 -0.32
CA ALA A 172 2.53 -4.97 -1.41
C ALA A 172 3.84 -5.48 -2.01
N GLU A 173 4.84 -4.59 -2.16
CA GLU A 173 6.15 -4.98 -2.67
C GLU A 173 6.84 -6.00 -1.75
N MET A 174 6.71 -5.87 -0.43
CA MET A 174 7.21 -6.88 0.51
C MET A 174 6.59 -8.26 0.27
N PHE A 175 5.27 -8.33 0.04
CA PHE A 175 4.61 -9.58 -0.34
C PHE A 175 5.19 -10.14 -1.63
N TYR A 176 5.33 -9.30 -2.69
CA TYR A 176 5.83 -9.73 -3.99
C TYR A 176 7.26 -10.28 -3.90
N LEU A 177 8.15 -9.56 -3.20
CA LEU A 177 9.54 -9.98 -3.03
C LEU A 177 9.68 -11.33 -2.32
N VAL A 178 8.91 -11.56 -1.27
CA VAL A 178 8.95 -12.83 -0.53
C VAL A 178 8.31 -13.95 -1.35
N ALA A 179 7.16 -13.71 -1.99
CA ALA A 179 6.50 -14.71 -2.84
C ALA A 179 7.36 -15.11 -4.05
N ALA A 180 8.03 -14.14 -4.69
CA ALA A 180 8.95 -14.35 -5.81
C ALA A 180 10.35 -14.83 -5.41
N ASN A 181 10.65 -15.05 -4.12
CA ASN A 181 11.99 -15.38 -3.63
C ASN A 181 13.10 -14.38 -4.05
N LYS A 182 12.77 -13.11 -4.08
CA LYS A 182 13.68 -12.02 -4.49
C LYS A 182 14.08 -11.13 -3.31
N LEU A 183 13.94 -11.61 -2.08
CA LEU A 183 14.34 -10.86 -0.89
C LEU A 183 15.84 -11.03 -0.65
N ASP A 184 16.62 -10.01 -0.97
CA ASP A 184 18.07 -9.93 -0.81
C ASP A 184 18.51 -8.55 -0.31
N VAL A 185 19.82 -8.28 -0.26
CA VAL A 185 20.34 -6.98 0.20
C VAL A 185 19.90 -5.83 -0.73
N ASN A 186 19.82 -6.06 -2.04
CA ASN A 186 19.41 -5.03 -3.01
C ASN A 186 17.92 -4.72 -2.85
N SER A 187 17.10 -5.71 -2.55
CA SER A 187 15.67 -5.54 -2.30
C SER A 187 15.38 -4.77 -1.01
N ILE A 188 16.28 -4.76 -0.03
CA ILE A 188 16.15 -3.91 1.15
C ILE A 188 16.23 -2.43 0.74
N LEU A 189 17.21 -2.06 -0.09
CA LEU A 189 17.32 -0.68 -0.60
C LEU A 189 16.10 -0.30 -1.43
N TYR A 190 15.61 -1.21 -2.28
CA TYR A 190 14.37 -1.04 -3.05
C TYR A 190 13.18 -0.72 -2.13
N ILE A 191 12.97 -1.50 -1.07
CA ILE A 191 11.89 -1.27 -0.08
C ILE A 191 12.05 0.08 0.62
N VAL A 192 13.28 0.49 0.97
CA VAL A 192 13.55 1.79 1.61
C VAL A 192 13.19 2.94 0.67
N ILE A 193 13.56 2.88 -0.61
CA ILE A 193 13.22 3.90 -1.61
C ILE A 193 11.69 4.05 -1.72
N ILE A 194 10.98 2.94 -1.80
CA ILE A 194 9.52 2.94 -1.92
C ILE A 194 8.86 3.46 -0.64
N LEU A 195 9.37 3.08 0.53
CA LEU A 195 8.91 3.58 1.82
C LEU A 195 9.00 5.10 1.90
N VAL A 196 10.15 5.66 1.50
CA VAL A 196 10.36 7.11 1.46
C VAL A 196 9.39 7.77 0.48
N GLY A 197 9.24 7.23 -0.73
CA GLY A 197 8.33 7.76 -1.75
C GLY A 197 6.87 7.75 -1.28
N ASN A 198 6.38 6.63 -0.74
CA ASN A 198 5.02 6.54 -0.21
C ASN A 198 4.78 7.56 0.92
N SER A 199 5.78 7.75 1.79
CA SER A 199 5.70 8.71 2.89
C SER A 199 5.64 10.14 2.37
N VAL A 200 6.55 10.52 1.48
CA VAL A 200 6.59 11.87 0.86
C VAL A 200 5.28 12.17 0.15
N GLY A 201 4.80 11.24 -0.71
CA GLY A 201 3.54 11.43 -1.45
C GLY A 201 2.35 11.68 -0.53
N SER A 202 2.22 10.88 0.53
CA SER A 202 1.12 11.02 1.49
C SER A 202 1.21 12.32 2.31
N ILE A 203 2.41 12.69 2.80
CA ILE A 203 2.61 13.89 3.63
C ILE A 203 2.38 15.16 2.80
N VAL A 204 3.02 15.25 1.63
CA VAL A 204 2.90 16.44 0.77
C VAL A 204 1.45 16.67 0.37
N LEU A 205 0.74 15.62 -0.03
CA LEU A 205 -0.65 15.77 -0.43
C LEU A 205 -1.55 16.18 0.74
N HIS A 206 -1.33 15.61 1.94
CA HIS A 206 -2.05 16.00 3.14
C HIS A 206 -1.87 17.50 3.46
N GLU A 207 -0.62 17.96 3.48
CA GLU A 207 -0.32 19.37 3.81
C GLU A 207 -0.86 20.33 2.74
N LEU A 208 -0.82 19.98 1.45
CA LEU A 208 -1.41 20.78 0.39
C LEU A 208 -2.93 20.91 0.55
N ILE A 209 -3.64 19.81 0.82
CA ILE A 209 -5.10 19.84 1.05
C ILE A 209 -5.43 20.67 2.28
N LYS A 210 -4.65 20.53 3.35
CA LYS A 210 -4.82 21.31 4.57
C LYS A 210 -4.60 22.81 4.34
N LEU A 211 -3.61 23.18 3.52
CA LEU A 211 -3.34 24.55 3.15
C LEU A 211 -4.52 25.16 2.36
N ILE A 212 -5.04 24.43 1.37
CA ILE A 212 -6.17 24.88 0.53
C ILE A 212 -7.45 25.06 1.37
N ASN A 213 -7.69 24.16 2.33
CA ASN A 213 -8.89 24.18 3.17
C ASN A 213 -8.76 25.10 4.39
N LYS A 214 -7.62 25.75 4.59
CA LYS A 214 -7.45 26.72 5.67
C LYS A 214 -8.29 27.95 5.38
N LYS A 215 -9.44 28.10 6.10
CA LYS A 215 -10.28 29.31 6.00
C LYS A 215 -9.40 30.53 6.33
N GLU A 216 -9.33 31.49 5.42
CA GLU A 216 -8.80 32.81 5.75
C GLU A 216 -9.59 33.35 6.95
N LYS A 217 -8.87 33.68 8.03
CA LYS A 217 -9.48 34.48 9.10
C LYS A 217 -9.76 35.85 8.49
N VAL A 218 -11.00 36.10 8.08
CA VAL A 218 -11.45 37.45 7.75
C VAL A 218 -11.33 38.25 9.04
N GLU A 219 -10.29 39.07 9.14
CA GLU A 219 -10.22 40.13 10.13
C GLU A 219 -11.32 41.14 9.78
N VAL A 220 -12.46 41.00 10.43
CA VAL A 220 -13.47 42.09 10.45
C VAL A 220 -12.83 43.21 11.25
N LYS A 221 -12.33 44.24 10.55
CA LYS A 221 -11.95 45.52 11.14
C LYS A 221 -13.19 46.33 11.48
#